data_b5a41f2921cef6e1fdd94c92b890e0b3
#
_entry.id   b5a41f2921cef6e1fdd94c92b890e0b3
#
_cell.length_a   1.000
_cell.length_b   1.000
_cell.length_c   1.000
_cell.angle_alpha   90.00
_cell.angle_beta   90.00
_cell.angle_gamma   90.00
#
_symmetry.space_group_name_H-M   'P 1'
#
loop_
_entity.id
_entity.type
_entity.pdbx_description
1 polymer ?
#
loop_
_entity_poly.entity_id
_entity_poly.type
_entity_poly.pdbx_seq_one_letter_code
_entity_poly.pdbx_strand_id
1 'polypeptide(L)'
;METLLFSFLSAFVLALVLVPLCRRVAFSIGKVALPAVDRWHRQATPLFGGVAISIATMVCAIAFSDVASLVVPLSCGAIIFLVGLADDIRSFRPNTKLVVQIALASILLFFGYRLDWTESLTLSSVLTVLWVVGITNAFNLLDNMDGLCAGIAIICTGTLLFGLSPIDQSATTVTTAIVLVALLGSVAGFLIYNFHPASIFMGDSGSMFIGFMLSALTLQPGLSETTSGSLLSIVAAPVLLLLVPIFDTTLVTASRLLSGRSVAMGGRDHSSHRLVAIGLSERKAVGVLWGLAILAGTVGITIRTVNETWSALLVLLFLVGLIVFAVYLARILSLIHI
;
A
#
# COMPACT_ATOMS: atom_id res chain seq x y z
N MET A 1 -4.28 18.28 17.45
CA MET A 1 -4.94 18.47 16.14
C MET A 1 -4.12 19.36 15.22
N GLU A 2 -3.59 20.48 15.71
CA GLU A 2 -2.73 21.38 14.92
C GLU A 2 -1.49 20.68 14.35
N THR A 3 -0.76 19.91 15.15
CA THR A 3 0.44 19.17 14.70
C THR A 3 0.14 18.22 13.52
N LEU A 4 -1.00 17.51 13.56
CA LEU A 4 -1.42 16.63 12.46
C LEU A 4 -1.70 17.44 11.18
N LEU A 5 -2.39 18.57 11.31
CA LEU A 5 -2.67 19.45 10.16
C LEU A 5 -1.37 20.03 9.58
N PHE A 6 -0.44 20.49 10.42
CA PHE A 6 0.85 21.00 9.97
C PHE A 6 1.69 19.91 9.31
N SER A 7 1.73 18.70 9.87
CA SER A 7 2.44 17.56 9.27
C SER A 7 1.87 17.22 7.89
N PHE A 8 0.53 17.15 7.75
CA PHE A 8 -0.12 16.94 6.45
C PHE A 8 0.24 18.00 5.43
N LEU A 9 0.01 19.27 5.77
CA LEU A 9 0.23 20.39 4.86
C LEU A 9 1.70 20.51 4.46
N SER A 10 2.61 20.34 5.40
CA SER A 10 4.06 20.37 5.13
C SER A 10 4.48 19.24 4.20
N ALA A 11 4.03 18.00 4.45
CA ALA A 11 4.34 16.85 3.59
C ALA A 11 3.72 17.02 2.19
N PHE A 12 2.49 17.51 2.11
CA PHE A 12 1.81 17.77 0.86
C PHE A 12 2.55 18.83 0.03
N VAL A 13 2.86 20.00 0.61
CA VAL A 13 3.60 21.08 -0.07
C VAL A 13 5.00 20.63 -0.46
N LEU A 14 5.70 19.91 0.44
CA LEU A 14 7.04 19.38 0.16
C LEU A 14 7.01 18.41 -1.03
N ALA A 15 6.03 17.50 -1.10
CA ALA A 15 5.86 16.61 -2.24
C ALA A 15 5.56 17.39 -3.53
N LEU A 16 4.68 18.41 -3.48
CA LEU A 16 4.39 19.28 -4.64
C LEU A 16 5.64 19.95 -5.21
N VAL A 17 6.59 20.34 -4.35
CA VAL A 17 7.85 20.97 -4.76
C VAL A 17 8.86 19.91 -5.23
N LEU A 18 8.97 18.77 -4.54
CA LEU A 18 9.96 17.75 -4.86
C LEU A 18 9.63 16.98 -6.14
N VAL A 19 8.36 16.72 -6.44
CA VAL A 19 7.98 15.97 -7.64
C VAL A 19 8.50 16.58 -8.93
N PRO A 20 8.32 17.89 -9.21
CA PRO A 20 8.93 18.53 -10.39
C PRO A 20 10.46 18.44 -10.42
N LEU A 21 11.12 18.51 -9.27
CA LEU A 21 12.59 18.35 -9.17
C LEU A 21 13.01 16.92 -9.52
N CYS A 22 12.36 15.92 -8.92
CA CYS A 22 12.60 14.50 -9.22
C CYS A 22 12.35 14.20 -10.71
N ARG A 23 11.32 14.79 -11.30
CA ARG A 23 11.03 14.67 -12.72
C ARG A 23 12.18 15.21 -13.58
N ARG A 24 12.71 16.40 -13.27
CA ARG A 24 13.86 16.99 -13.98
C ARG A 24 15.10 16.10 -13.85
N VAL A 25 15.41 15.64 -12.64
CA VAL A 25 16.55 14.74 -12.38
C VAL A 25 16.41 13.44 -13.17
N ALA A 26 15.23 12.79 -13.15
CA ALA A 26 14.98 11.56 -13.87
C ALA A 26 15.20 11.73 -15.38
N PHE A 27 14.74 12.83 -15.97
CA PHE A 27 15.02 13.15 -17.38
C PHE A 27 16.51 13.37 -17.65
N SER A 28 17.22 14.12 -16.79
CA SER A 28 18.65 14.43 -17.00
C SER A 28 19.56 13.20 -16.97
N ILE A 29 19.19 12.18 -16.18
CA ILE A 29 19.94 10.93 -16.07
C ILE A 29 19.36 9.79 -16.94
N GLY A 30 18.33 10.09 -17.75
CA GLY A 30 17.71 9.12 -18.67
C GLY A 30 16.89 8.02 -17.99
N LYS A 31 16.47 8.21 -16.74
CA LYS A 31 15.62 7.25 -16.03
C LYS A 31 14.14 7.50 -16.29
N VAL A 32 13.72 7.09 -17.47
CA VAL A 32 12.35 7.22 -17.97
C VAL A 32 11.81 5.86 -18.39
N ALA A 33 10.54 5.60 -18.10
CA ALA A 33 9.83 4.46 -18.62
C ALA A 33 9.45 4.74 -20.08
N LEU A 34 10.01 3.98 -21.01
CA LEU A 34 9.68 4.09 -22.43
C LEU A 34 8.34 3.41 -22.71
N PRO A 35 7.56 3.93 -23.69
CA PRO A 35 6.38 3.24 -24.18
C PRO A 35 6.72 1.83 -24.65
N ALA A 36 5.95 0.84 -24.22
CA ALA A 36 6.10 -0.54 -24.63
C ALA A 36 4.71 -1.13 -24.94
N VAL A 37 4.66 -2.22 -25.73
CA VAL A 37 3.40 -2.85 -26.15
C VAL A 37 2.56 -3.33 -24.97
N ASP A 38 3.21 -3.66 -23.85
CA ASP A 38 2.61 -4.12 -22.61
C ASP A 38 2.27 -2.99 -21.61
N ARG A 39 2.54 -1.71 -21.97
CA ARG A 39 2.30 -0.55 -21.10
C ARG A 39 1.23 0.37 -21.68
N TRP A 40 0.54 1.12 -20.81
CA TRP A 40 -0.54 2.04 -21.18
C TRP A 40 -0.07 3.41 -21.63
N HIS A 41 1.04 3.89 -21.08
CA HIS A 41 1.55 5.22 -21.38
C HIS A 41 2.13 5.29 -22.81
N ARG A 42 1.82 6.39 -23.50
CA ARG A 42 2.24 6.64 -24.89
C ARG A 42 3.47 7.54 -25.00
N GLN A 43 3.94 8.11 -23.91
CA GLN A 43 5.07 9.03 -23.85
C GLN A 43 6.11 8.51 -22.83
N ALA A 44 7.39 8.88 -23.04
CA ALA A 44 8.44 8.60 -22.06
C ALA A 44 8.11 9.31 -20.74
N THR A 45 7.83 8.54 -19.69
CA THR A 45 7.42 9.07 -18.39
C THR A 45 8.55 8.85 -17.38
N PRO A 46 9.03 9.90 -16.69
CA PRO A 46 10.10 9.80 -15.72
C PRO A 46 9.68 8.99 -14.50
N LEU A 47 10.65 8.26 -13.95
CA LEU A 47 10.55 7.56 -12.66
C LEU A 47 10.89 8.53 -11.51
N PHE A 48 11.07 8.02 -10.28
CA PHE A 48 11.49 8.76 -9.08
C PHE A 48 10.39 9.56 -8.37
N GLY A 49 9.13 9.33 -8.64
CA GLY A 49 8.05 9.88 -7.82
C GLY A 49 8.15 9.42 -6.36
N GLY A 50 8.61 8.18 -6.15
CA GLY A 50 8.87 7.61 -4.82
C GLY A 50 9.90 8.39 -4.01
N VAL A 51 10.89 9.01 -4.65
CA VAL A 51 11.87 9.87 -3.95
C VAL A 51 11.17 11.05 -3.28
N ALA A 52 10.26 11.71 -3.99
CA ALA A 52 9.50 12.83 -3.43
C ALA A 52 8.60 12.39 -2.27
N ILE A 53 7.90 11.26 -2.43
CA ILE A 53 7.04 10.68 -1.38
C ILE A 53 7.85 10.36 -0.13
N SER A 54 8.92 9.58 -0.28
CA SER A 54 9.71 9.08 0.84
C SER A 54 10.40 10.21 1.60
N ILE A 55 11.02 11.17 0.89
CA ILE A 55 11.67 12.33 1.51
C ILE A 55 10.62 13.19 2.25
N ALA A 56 9.50 13.51 1.61
CA ALA A 56 8.47 14.34 2.24
C ALA A 56 7.90 13.67 3.49
N THR A 57 7.62 12.36 3.42
CA THR A 57 7.13 11.60 4.57
C THR A 57 8.16 11.59 5.71
N MET A 58 9.42 11.22 5.42
CA MET A 58 10.46 11.09 6.44
C MET A 58 10.81 12.43 7.09
N VAL A 59 10.95 13.50 6.31
CA VAL A 59 11.25 14.85 6.82
C VAL A 59 10.14 15.31 7.77
N CYS A 60 8.87 15.15 7.39
CA CYS A 60 7.76 15.57 8.23
C CYS A 60 7.57 14.63 9.44
N ALA A 61 7.78 13.32 9.29
CA ALA A 61 7.78 12.41 10.43
C ALA A 61 8.83 12.81 11.47
N ILE A 62 10.06 13.11 11.04
CA ILE A 62 11.16 13.52 11.95
C ILE A 62 10.88 14.90 12.56
N ALA A 63 10.31 15.84 11.81
CA ALA A 63 10.09 17.20 12.28
C ALA A 63 8.94 17.33 13.28
N PHE A 64 7.91 16.49 13.19
CA PHE A 64 6.67 16.68 13.94
C PHE A 64 6.37 15.57 14.97
N SER A 65 7.14 14.46 15.01
CA SER A 65 6.89 13.35 15.92
C SER A 65 8.06 13.07 16.86
N ASP A 66 7.78 12.32 17.93
CA ASP A 66 8.82 11.69 18.75
C ASP A 66 9.39 10.48 18.00
N VAL A 67 10.49 10.72 17.28
CA VAL A 67 11.16 9.69 16.44
C VAL A 67 11.57 8.48 17.26
N ALA A 68 11.87 8.63 18.56
CA ALA A 68 12.35 7.53 19.39
C ALA A 68 11.37 6.36 19.45
N SER A 69 10.07 6.64 19.42
CA SER A 69 9.00 5.62 19.46
C SER A 69 8.83 4.84 18.14
N LEU A 70 9.28 5.37 17.00
CA LEU A 70 9.16 4.75 15.67
C LEU A 70 10.48 4.68 14.90
N VAL A 71 11.62 4.79 15.60
CA VAL A 71 12.94 4.78 14.96
C VAL A 71 13.17 3.53 14.11
N VAL A 72 12.68 2.36 14.56
CA VAL A 72 12.86 1.09 13.84
C VAL A 72 12.05 1.05 12.55
N PRO A 73 10.71 1.26 12.54
CA PRO A 73 9.93 1.31 11.30
C PRO A 73 10.43 2.37 10.32
N LEU A 74 10.81 3.57 10.80
CA LEU A 74 11.31 4.65 9.94
C LEU A 74 12.67 4.29 9.34
N SER A 75 13.59 3.72 10.11
CA SER A 75 14.89 3.26 9.60
C SER A 75 14.73 2.14 8.57
N CYS A 76 13.89 1.15 8.85
CA CYS A 76 13.57 0.09 7.89
C CYS A 76 12.89 0.65 6.63
N GLY A 77 11.99 1.63 6.79
CA GLY A 77 11.36 2.37 5.69
C GLY A 77 12.38 3.12 4.82
N ALA A 78 13.39 3.74 5.43
CA ALA A 78 14.48 4.37 4.69
C ALA A 78 15.32 3.35 3.90
N ILE A 79 15.60 2.19 4.49
CA ILE A 79 16.36 1.12 3.81
C ILE A 79 15.57 0.56 2.62
N ILE A 80 14.27 0.25 2.78
CA ILE A 80 13.47 -0.29 1.68
C ILE A 80 13.30 0.75 0.56
N PHE A 81 13.17 2.04 0.89
CA PHE A 81 13.20 3.14 -0.08
C PHE A 81 14.51 3.14 -0.89
N LEU A 82 15.67 3.06 -0.21
CA LEU A 82 16.98 3.05 -0.89
C LEU A 82 17.15 1.81 -1.79
N VAL A 83 16.65 0.66 -1.36
CA VAL A 83 16.65 -0.57 -2.18
C VAL A 83 15.74 -0.41 -3.40
N GLY A 84 14.54 0.13 -3.24
CA GLY A 84 13.65 0.43 -4.36
C GLY A 84 14.25 1.46 -5.33
N LEU A 85 14.90 2.50 -4.82
CA LEU A 85 15.60 3.49 -5.64
C LEU A 85 16.77 2.86 -6.41
N ALA A 86 17.52 1.97 -5.77
CA ALA A 86 18.59 1.23 -6.46
C ALA A 86 18.01 0.29 -7.53
N ASP A 87 16.84 -0.29 -7.31
CA ASP A 87 16.12 -1.09 -8.31
C ASP A 87 15.63 -0.25 -9.49
N ASP A 88 15.06 0.92 -9.27
CA ASP A 88 14.66 1.89 -10.30
C ASP A 88 15.87 2.27 -11.19
N ILE A 89 17.09 2.25 -10.61
CA ILE A 89 18.33 2.60 -11.34
C ILE A 89 18.95 1.38 -12.03
N ARG A 90 18.98 0.19 -11.40
CA ARG A 90 19.79 -0.97 -11.84
C ARG A 90 19.02 -2.24 -12.16
N SER A 91 17.74 -2.29 -11.90
CA SER A 91 16.82 -3.43 -12.11
C SER A 91 17.34 -4.72 -11.43
N PHE A 92 17.00 -4.90 -10.17
CA PHE A 92 17.38 -6.07 -9.38
C PHE A 92 16.59 -7.33 -9.75
N ARG A 93 17.13 -8.48 -9.43
CA ARG A 93 16.38 -9.73 -9.48
C ARG A 93 15.29 -9.74 -8.38
N PRO A 94 14.10 -10.31 -8.63
CA PRO A 94 13.02 -10.38 -7.63
C PRO A 94 13.47 -10.99 -6.29
N ASN A 95 14.34 -12.02 -6.35
CA ASN A 95 14.87 -12.67 -5.14
C ASN A 95 15.70 -11.73 -4.26
N THR A 96 16.43 -10.77 -4.85
CA THR A 96 17.21 -9.79 -4.07
C THR A 96 16.30 -8.90 -3.24
N LYS A 97 15.22 -8.41 -3.86
CA LYS A 97 14.22 -7.59 -3.17
C LYS A 97 13.54 -8.39 -2.04
N LEU A 98 13.18 -9.64 -2.33
CA LEU A 98 12.54 -10.53 -1.34
C LEU A 98 13.42 -10.78 -0.11
N VAL A 99 14.73 -11.04 -0.31
CA VAL A 99 15.66 -11.25 0.82
C VAL A 99 15.75 -10.01 1.70
N VAL A 100 15.82 -8.80 1.11
CA VAL A 100 15.85 -7.56 1.89
C VAL A 100 14.54 -7.35 2.65
N GLN A 101 13.38 -7.60 2.04
CA GLN A 101 12.08 -7.48 2.69
C GLN A 101 11.96 -8.44 3.88
N ILE A 102 12.40 -9.70 3.74
CA ILE A 102 12.42 -10.67 4.84
C ILE A 102 13.35 -10.20 5.97
N ALA A 103 14.54 -9.69 5.64
CA ALA A 103 15.48 -9.17 6.63
C ALA A 103 14.87 -7.99 7.41
N LEU A 104 14.23 -7.04 6.73
CA LEU A 104 13.58 -5.89 7.37
C LEU A 104 12.38 -6.31 8.22
N ALA A 105 11.57 -7.27 7.76
CA ALA A 105 10.49 -7.85 8.56
C ALA A 105 11.02 -8.56 9.81
N SER A 106 12.16 -9.25 9.71
CA SER A 106 12.82 -9.88 10.85
C SER A 106 13.38 -8.86 11.85
N ILE A 107 13.87 -7.70 11.38
CA ILE A 107 14.28 -6.59 12.23
C ILE A 107 13.08 -6.03 13.00
N LEU A 108 11.94 -5.80 12.32
CA LEU A 108 10.71 -5.38 12.98
C LEU A 108 10.31 -6.37 14.10
N LEU A 109 10.31 -7.67 13.82
CA LEU A 109 10.02 -8.72 14.80
C LEU A 109 10.98 -8.70 15.99
N PHE A 110 12.28 -8.54 15.75
CA PHE A 110 13.30 -8.48 16.80
C PHE A 110 13.05 -7.33 17.78
N PHE A 111 12.52 -6.21 17.29
CA PHE A 111 12.14 -5.06 18.10
C PHE A 111 10.71 -5.09 18.63
N GLY A 112 10.01 -6.22 18.52
CA GLY A 112 8.68 -6.43 19.11
C GLY A 112 7.49 -5.99 18.24
N TYR A 113 7.72 -5.55 17.00
CA TYR A 113 6.64 -5.24 16.05
C TYR A 113 6.07 -6.54 15.47
N ARG A 114 4.89 -6.94 15.96
CA ARG A 114 4.30 -8.24 15.63
C ARG A 114 2.78 -8.17 15.53
N LEU A 115 2.23 -8.98 14.65
CA LEU A 115 0.80 -9.28 14.63
C LEU A 115 0.48 -10.25 15.78
N ASP A 116 -0.36 -9.83 16.72
CA ASP A 116 -0.81 -10.67 17.83
C ASP A 116 -2.16 -11.33 17.50
N TRP A 117 -2.21 -12.01 16.34
CA TRP A 117 -3.41 -12.69 15.87
C TRP A 117 -3.60 -14.08 16.48
N THR A 118 -2.56 -14.64 17.07
CA THR A 118 -2.57 -15.97 17.70
C THR A 118 -1.77 -15.96 18.98
N GLU A 119 -2.09 -16.91 19.90
CA GLU A 119 -1.31 -17.12 21.12
C GLU A 119 0.09 -17.71 20.85
N SER A 120 0.28 -18.35 19.70
CA SER A 120 1.56 -18.94 19.32
C SER A 120 2.53 -17.88 18.82
N LEU A 121 3.61 -17.65 19.57
CA LEU A 121 4.68 -16.72 19.21
C LEU A 121 5.27 -17.04 17.81
N THR A 122 5.49 -18.32 17.53
CA THR A 122 6.05 -18.76 16.25
C THR A 122 5.10 -18.46 15.10
N LEU A 123 3.81 -18.79 15.25
CA LEU A 123 2.82 -18.54 14.21
C LEU A 123 2.61 -17.05 13.97
N SER A 124 2.49 -16.24 15.03
CA SER A 124 2.40 -14.78 14.94
C SER A 124 3.62 -14.18 14.25
N SER A 125 4.84 -14.72 14.52
CA SER A 125 6.07 -14.24 13.85
C SER A 125 6.06 -14.58 12.36
N VAL A 126 5.68 -15.78 11.97
CA VAL A 126 5.55 -16.19 10.55
C VAL A 126 4.51 -15.32 9.85
N LEU A 127 3.34 -15.12 10.46
CA LEU A 127 2.29 -14.26 9.90
C LEU A 127 2.75 -12.82 9.74
N THR A 128 3.55 -12.30 10.67
CA THR A 128 4.12 -10.95 10.58
C THR A 128 5.07 -10.81 9.40
N VAL A 129 5.98 -11.76 9.18
CA VAL A 129 6.87 -11.75 8.01
C VAL A 129 6.06 -11.81 6.71
N LEU A 130 5.10 -12.73 6.63
CA LEU A 130 4.21 -12.85 5.47
C LEU A 130 3.41 -11.57 5.22
N TRP A 131 2.94 -10.91 6.28
CA TRP A 131 2.22 -9.65 6.21
C TRP A 131 3.08 -8.53 5.63
N VAL A 132 4.25 -8.28 6.23
CA VAL A 132 5.14 -7.19 5.81
C VAL A 132 5.62 -7.40 4.38
N VAL A 133 6.10 -8.60 4.07
CA VAL A 133 6.57 -8.95 2.72
C VAL A 133 5.42 -8.94 1.72
N GLY A 134 4.28 -9.52 2.08
CA GLY A 134 3.10 -9.61 1.23
C GLY A 134 2.54 -8.24 0.86
N ILE A 135 2.34 -7.36 1.83
CA ILE A 135 1.81 -6.00 1.59
C ILE A 135 2.81 -5.15 0.81
N THR A 136 4.12 -5.24 1.12
CA THR A 136 5.16 -4.52 0.37
C THR A 136 5.13 -4.89 -1.11
N ASN A 137 5.06 -6.19 -1.42
CA ASN A 137 4.97 -6.64 -2.82
C ASN A 137 3.60 -6.34 -3.44
N ALA A 138 2.52 -6.39 -2.67
CA ALA A 138 1.18 -6.08 -3.17
C ALA A 138 1.08 -4.62 -3.65
N PHE A 139 1.61 -3.66 -2.90
CA PHE A 139 1.68 -2.26 -3.34
C PHE A 139 2.61 -2.08 -4.56
N ASN A 140 3.73 -2.80 -4.60
CA ASN A 140 4.62 -2.76 -5.76
C ASN A 140 3.96 -3.30 -7.03
N LEU A 141 3.20 -4.39 -6.95
CA LEU A 141 2.44 -4.94 -8.06
C LEU A 141 1.23 -4.06 -8.46
N LEU A 142 0.66 -3.32 -7.50
CA LEU A 142 -0.48 -2.44 -7.72
C LEU A 142 -0.09 -1.16 -8.49
N ASP A 143 1.19 -0.80 -8.52
CA ASP A 143 1.71 0.37 -9.28
C ASP A 143 1.79 0.06 -10.79
N ASN A 144 0.68 -0.39 -11.37
CA ASN A 144 0.55 -0.82 -12.76
C ASN A 144 -0.32 0.12 -13.63
N MET A 145 -0.95 1.14 -13.04
CA MET A 145 -1.83 2.10 -13.72
C MET A 145 -1.78 3.47 -13.06
N ASP A 146 -1.88 4.53 -13.86
CA ASP A 146 -1.84 5.93 -13.42
C ASP A 146 -2.81 6.21 -12.26
N GLY A 147 -2.30 6.74 -11.15
CA GLY A 147 -3.07 7.11 -9.97
C GLY A 147 -3.60 5.94 -9.13
N LEU A 148 -3.48 4.70 -9.57
CA LEU A 148 -4.05 3.55 -8.86
C LEU A 148 -3.38 3.34 -7.51
N CYS A 149 -2.08 3.09 -7.50
CA CYS A 149 -1.31 2.82 -6.28
C CYS A 149 -1.39 4.00 -5.30
N ALA A 150 -1.18 5.22 -5.80
CA ALA A 150 -1.24 6.43 -4.98
C ALA A 150 -2.63 6.66 -4.35
N GLY A 151 -3.70 6.50 -5.12
CA GLY A 151 -5.06 6.66 -4.59
C GLY A 151 -5.44 5.58 -3.57
N ILE A 152 -5.08 4.33 -3.82
CA ILE A 152 -5.28 3.24 -2.84
C ILE A 152 -4.46 3.52 -1.56
N ALA A 153 -3.21 3.98 -1.69
CA ALA A 153 -2.39 4.37 -0.54
C ALA A 153 -3.04 5.47 0.30
N ILE A 154 -3.61 6.50 -0.34
CA ILE A 154 -4.36 7.57 0.34
C ILE A 154 -5.55 6.99 1.12
N ILE A 155 -6.34 6.13 0.50
CA ILE A 155 -7.52 5.52 1.11
C ILE A 155 -7.11 4.63 2.28
N CYS A 156 -6.13 3.74 2.09
CA CYS A 156 -5.60 2.88 3.15
C CYS A 156 -5.04 3.69 4.32
N THR A 157 -4.23 4.71 4.04
CA THR A 157 -3.64 5.57 5.07
C THR A 157 -4.71 6.34 5.84
N GLY A 158 -5.70 6.90 5.13
CA GLY A 158 -6.82 7.61 5.74
C GLY A 158 -7.69 6.70 6.61
N THR A 159 -8.00 5.49 6.16
CA THR A 159 -8.77 4.51 6.92
C THR A 159 -7.99 3.98 8.12
N LEU A 160 -6.68 3.75 8.01
CA LEU A 160 -5.81 3.40 9.14
C LEU A 160 -5.78 4.52 10.18
N LEU A 161 -5.60 5.77 9.74
CA LEU A 161 -5.63 6.94 10.63
C LEU A 161 -6.96 7.06 11.37
N PHE A 162 -8.07 6.87 10.67
CA PHE A 162 -9.40 6.88 11.28
C PHE A 162 -9.65 5.70 12.22
N GLY A 163 -8.96 4.57 11.95
CA GLY A 163 -9.00 3.37 12.79
C GLY A 163 -8.15 3.44 14.07
N LEU A 164 -7.26 4.44 14.22
CA LEU A 164 -6.55 4.65 15.46
C LEU A 164 -7.54 5.00 16.58
N SER A 165 -7.36 4.38 17.74
CA SER A 165 -8.23 4.64 18.89
C SER A 165 -8.12 6.12 19.32
N PRO A 166 -9.24 6.86 19.38
CA PRO A 166 -9.23 8.23 19.89
C PRO A 166 -8.99 8.31 21.41
N ILE A 167 -9.09 7.17 22.10
CA ILE A 167 -8.94 7.06 23.56
C ILE A 167 -7.49 6.84 23.96
N ASP A 168 -6.74 6.10 23.14
CA ASP A 168 -5.31 5.88 23.38
C ASP A 168 -4.49 7.08 22.91
N GLN A 169 -4.02 7.89 23.87
CA GLN A 169 -3.12 9.02 23.65
C GLN A 169 -1.67 8.70 24.00
N SER A 170 -1.30 7.43 23.89
CA SER A 170 0.11 7.05 24.06
C SER A 170 1.01 7.78 23.06
N ALA A 171 2.26 8.04 23.45
CA ALA A 171 3.23 8.69 22.57
C ALA A 171 3.39 7.93 21.26
N THR A 172 3.29 6.60 21.29
CA THR A 172 3.37 5.73 20.11
C THR A 172 2.19 5.94 19.18
N THR A 173 0.96 5.99 19.70
CA THR A 173 -0.26 6.22 18.88
C THR A 173 -0.25 7.61 18.23
N VAL A 174 0.14 8.64 18.99
CA VAL A 174 0.26 10.01 18.46
C VAL A 174 1.33 10.08 17.36
N THR A 175 2.49 9.48 17.59
CA THR A 175 3.57 9.43 16.58
C THR A 175 3.15 8.65 15.35
N THR A 176 2.47 7.52 15.51
CA THR A 176 1.90 6.74 14.40
C THR A 176 0.92 7.59 13.57
N ALA A 177 0.04 8.33 14.22
CA ALA A 177 -0.88 9.24 13.54
C ALA A 177 -0.14 10.33 12.75
N ILE A 178 0.92 10.91 13.31
CA ILE A 178 1.74 11.93 12.62
C ILE A 178 2.42 11.33 11.38
N VAL A 179 2.98 10.13 11.46
CA VAL A 179 3.62 9.45 10.32
C VAL A 179 2.59 9.09 9.24
N LEU A 180 1.41 8.57 9.63
CA LEU A 180 0.32 8.31 8.68
C LEU A 180 -0.13 9.58 7.98
N VAL A 181 -0.27 10.69 8.71
CA VAL A 181 -0.68 11.97 8.14
C VAL A 181 0.39 12.56 7.21
N ALA A 182 1.68 12.41 7.56
CA ALA A 182 2.79 12.80 6.68
C ALA A 182 2.80 11.97 5.38
N LEU A 183 2.59 10.64 5.49
CA LEU A 183 2.45 9.75 4.34
C LEU A 183 1.25 10.14 3.48
N LEU A 184 0.10 10.40 4.11
CA LEU A 184 -1.12 10.85 3.43
C LEU A 184 -0.88 12.13 2.63
N GLY A 185 -0.25 13.14 3.24
CA GLY A 185 0.07 14.42 2.61
C GLY A 185 1.03 14.25 1.43
N SER A 186 2.11 13.50 1.62
CA SER A 186 3.12 13.29 0.58
C SER A 186 2.56 12.54 -0.63
N VAL A 187 1.77 11.49 -0.41
CA VAL A 187 1.14 10.72 -1.50
C VAL A 187 0.05 11.54 -2.19
N ALA A 188 -0.72 12.36 -1.45
CA ALA A 188 -1.71 13.27 -2.03
C ALA A 188 -1.05 14.33 -2.93
N GLY A 189 0.07 14.92 -2.50
CA GLY A 189 0.85 15.85 -3.32
C GLY A 189 1.42 15.19 -4.58
N PHE A 190 1.93 13.97 -4.47
CA PHE A 190 2.39 13.18 -5.61
C PHE A 190 1.24 12.82 -6.58
N LEU A 191 0.06 12.44 -6.09
CA LEU A 191 -1.08 12.03 -6.90
C LEU A 191 -1.49 13.11 -7.92
N ILE A 192 -1.32 14.39 -7.60
CA ILE A 192 -1.61 15.50 -8.54
C ILE A 192 -0.84 15.35 -9.84
N TYR A 193 0.39 14.84 -9.78
CA TYR A 193 1.26 14.63 -10.95
C TYR A 193 1.14 13.20 -11.55
N ASN A 194 0.66 12.25 -10.75
CA ASN A 194 0.51 10.86 -11.16
C ASN A 194 -0.91 10.52 -11.61
N PHE A 195 -1.90 11.41 -11.40
CA PHE A 195 -3.26 11.21 -11.91
C PHE A 195 -3.26 11.18 -13.44
N HIS A 196 -4.12 10.32 -14.00
CA HIS A 196 -4.13 10.06 -15.44
C HIS A 196 -4.49 11.31 -16.29
N PRO A 197 -3.70 11.71 -17.30
CA PRO A 197 -2.44 11.09 -17.74
C PRO A 197 -1.25 11.47 -16.86
N ALA A 198 -0.54 10.45 -16.34
CA ALA A 198 0.56 10.66 -15.41
C ALA A 198 1.75 11.39 -16.06
N SER A 199 2.32 12.36 -15.34
CA SER A 199 3.52 13.10 -15.74
C SER A 199 4.79 12.56 -15.10
N ILE A 200 4.67 11.68 -14.09
CA ILE A 200 5.74 10.99 -13.38
C ILE A 200 5.20 9.69 -12.80
N PHE A 201 6.00 8.63 -12.78
CA PHE A 201 5.67 7.36 -12.12
C PHE A 201 6.31 7.27 -10.74
N MET A 202 5.68 6.48 -9.87
CA MET A 202 6.11 6.26 -8.50
C MET A 202 7.43 5.50 -8.44
N GLY A 203 7.54 4.43 -9.21
CA GLY A 203 8.67 3.51 -9.22
C GLY A 203 8.69 2.59 -7.99
N ASP A 204 9.63 1.66 -7.98
CA ASP A 204 9.84 0.71 -6.90
C ASP A 204 10.23 1.40 -5.58
N SER A 205 10.95 2.52 -5.69
CA SER A 205 11.30 3.38 -4.53
C SER A 205 10.07 3.87 -3.76
N GLY A 206 8.97 4.19 -4.45
CA GLY A 206 7.76 4.69 -3.81
C GLY A 206 6.80 3.57 -3.40
N SER A 207 6.51 2.65 -4.31
CA SER A 207 5.53 1.59 -4.07
C SER A 207 5.96 0.63 -2.96
N MET A 208 7.24 0.21 -2.93
CA MET A 208 7.79 -0.60 -1.84
C MET A 208 7.84 0.17 -0.52
N PHE A 209 8.20 1.46 -0.54
CA PHE A 209 8.19 2.30 0.65
C PHE A 209 6.78 2.42 1.26
N ILE A 210 5.78 2.73 0.45
CA ILE A 210 4.38 2.85 0.90
C ILE A 210 3.89 1.53 1.48
N GLY A 211 4.06 0.42 0.76
CA GLY A 211 3.63 -0.90 1.20
C GLY A 211 4.30 -1.32 2.51
N PHE A 212 5.61 -1.09 2.63
CA PHE A 212 6.36 -1.39 3.84
C PHE A 212 5.89 -0.52 5.02
N MET A 213 5.77 0.80 4.84
CA MET A 213 5.34 1.70 5.90
C MET A 213 3.92 1.38 6.38
N LEU A 214 2.97 1.16 5.46
CA LEU A 214 1.61 0.77 5.83
C LEU A 214 1.58 -0.56 6.58
N SER A 215 2.32 -1.58 6.12
CA SER A 215 2.39 -2.86 6.82
C SER A 215 3.01 -2.73 8.20
N ALA A 216 4.12 -1.99 8.33
CA ALA A 216 4.81 -1.79 9.62
C ALA A 216 3.96 -0.99 10.61
N LEU A 217 3.24 0.03 10.15
CA LEU A 217 2.36 0.84 10.99
C LEU A 217 1.12 0.05 11.48
N THR A 218 0.65 -0.97 10.73
CA THR A 218 -0.42 -1.86 11.20
C THR A 218 0.02 -2.80 12.33
N LEU A 219 1.32 -2.96 12.57
CA LEU A 219 1.85 -3.77 13.68
C LEU A 219 1.84 -3.03 15.01
N GLN A 220 1.41 -1.77 15.05
CA GLN A 220 1.37 -0.97 16.27
C GLN A 220 0.24 -1.42 17.20
N PRO A 221 0.49 -1.49 18.53
CA PRO A 221 -0.49 -1.98 19.50
C PRO A 221 -1.85 -1.26 19.45
N GLY A 222 -1.87 0.07 19.27
CA GLY A 222 -3.10 0.87 19.23
C GLY A 222 -4.05 0.57 18.07
N LEU A 223 -3.59 -0.15 17.03
CA LEU A 223 -4.44 -0.61 15.91
C LEU A 223 -5.01 -2.00 16.15
N SER A 224 -4.38 -2.83 17.01
CA SER A 224 -4.87 -4.17 17.34
C SER A 224 -5.97 -4.16 18.43
N GLU A 225 -6.07 -3.07 19.21
CA GLU A 225 -7.12 -2.95 20.22
C GLU A 225 -8.49 -2.69 19.58
N THR A 226 -9.44 -3.55 19.86
CA THR A 226 -10.82 -3.43 19.42
C THR A 226 -11.77 -3.36 20.62
N THR A 227 -12.84 -2.57 20.53
CA THR A 227 -13.85 -2.44 21.58
C THR A 227 -14.57 -3.75 21.85
N SER A 228 -14.66 -4.63 20.85
CA SER A 228 -15.33 -5.93 20.94
C SER A 228 -14.42 -7.08 21.40
N GLY A 229 -13.09 -6.91 21.38
CA GLY A 229 -12.12 -7.97 21.72
C GLY A 229 -12.23 -9.25 20.86
N SER A 230 -13.05 -9.23 19.83
CA SER A 230 -13.30 -10.37 18.95
C SER A 230 -12.09 -10.63 18.05
N LEU A 231 -11.61 -11.89 18.01
CA LEU A 231 -10.54 -12.31 17.12
C LEU A 231 -10.86 -11.99 15.65
N LEU A 232 -12.11 -12.10 15.26
CA LEU A 232 -12.56 -11.73 13.91
C LEU A 232 -12.26 -10.26 13.60
N SER A 233 -12.59 -9.34 14.53
CA SER A 233 -12.33 -7.92 14.35
C SER A 233 -10.84 -7.59 14.33
N ILE A 234 -10.04 -8.26 15.16
CA ILE A 234 -8.57 -8.09 15.23
C ILE A 234 -7.90 -8.49 13.91
N VAL A 235 -8.34 -9.61 13.31
CA VAL A 235 -7.74 -10.12 12.05
C VAL A 235 -8.36 -9.43 10.84
N ALA A 236 -9.68 -9.29 10.79
CA ALA A 236 -10.36 -8.79 9.60
C ALA A 236 -10.14 -7.29 9.38
N ALA A 237 -10.00 -6.47 10.43
CA ALA A 237 -9.84 -5.04 10.26
C ALA A 237 -8.59 -4.68 9.43
N PRO A 238 -7.34 -5.06 9.78
CA PRO A 238 -6.18 -4.72 8.97
C PRO A 238 -6.22 -5.32 7.56
N VAL A 239 -6.80 -6.52 7.39
CA VAL A 239 -6.98 -7.15 6.07
C VAL A 239 -7.94 -6.34 5.21
N LEU A 240 -9.05 -5.86 5.76
CA LEU A 240 -10.02 -5.03 5.03
C LEU A 240 -9.47 -3.65 4.73
N LEU A 241 -8.69 -3.04 5.63
CA LEU A 241 -8.06 -1.74 5.40
C LEU A 241 -7.04 -1.78 4.25
N LEU A 242 -6.38 -2.92 4.03
CA LEU A 242 -5.41 -3.13 2.96
C LEU A 242 -5.93 -4.11 1.88
N LEU A 243 -7.27 -4.21 1.74
CA LEU A 243 -7.89 -5.24 0.93
C LEU A 243 -7.49 -5.19 -0.55
N VAL A 244 -7.51 -4.01 -1.19
CA VAL A 244 -7.33 -3.93 -2.65
C VAL A 244 -5.96 -4.43 -3.08
N PRO A 245 -4.83 -4.05 -2.45
CA PRO A 245 -3.53 -4.66 -2.73
C PRO A 245 -3.53 -6.19 -2.54
N ILE A 246 -4.10 -6.68 -1.43
CA ILE A 246 -4.20 -8.12 -1.14
C ILE A 246 -5.04 -8.83 -2.22
N PHE A 247 -6.20 -8.28 -2.55
CA PHE A 247 -7.12 -8.84 -3.53
C PHE A 247 -6.48 -8.92 -4.92
N ASP A 248 -5.87 -7.84 -5.40
CA ASP A 248 -5.25 -7.80 -6.72
C ASP A 248 -4.12 -8.82 -6.85
N THR A 249 -3.21 -8.84 -5.85
CA THR A 249 -2.09 -9.81 -5.81
C THR A 249 -2.59 -11.25 -5.74
N THR A 250 -3.61 -11.53 -4.93
CA THR A 250 -4.20 -12.87 -4.79
C THR A 250 -4.87 -13.30 -6.08
N LEU A 251 -5.65 -12.41 -6.72
CA LEU A 251 -6.32 -12.68 -7.99
C LEU A 251 -5.33 -13.01 -9.11
N VAL A 252 -4.25 -12.23 -9.21
CA VAL A 252 -3.18 -12.46 -10.21
C VAL A 252 -2.45 -13.77 -9.93
N THR A 253 -2.03 -13.99 -8.69
CA THR A 253 -1.31 -15.20 -8.26
C THR A 253 -2.15 -16.46 -8.52
N ALA A 254 -3.40 -16.47 -8.07
CA ALA A 254 -4.31 -17.59 -8.29
C ALA A 254 -4.56 -17.85 -9.80
N SER A 255 -4.78 -16.79 -10.58
CA SER A 255 -4.98 -16.91 -12.03
C SER A 255 -3.76 -17.51 -12.74
N ARG A 256 -2.55 -17.09 -12.35
CA ARG A 256 -1.30 -17.61 -12.94
C ARG A 256 -1.07 -19.08 -12.57
N LEU A 257 -1.24 -19.43 -11.28
CA LEU A 257 -1.11 -20.83 -10.82
C LEU A 257 -2.10 -21.76 -11.52
N LEU A 258 -3.39 -21.38 -11.61
CA LEU A 258 -4.41 -22.16 -12.30
C LEU A 258 -4.14 -22.29 -13.80
N SER A 259 -3.44 -21.35 -14.41
CA SER A 259 -3.05 -21.36 -15.83
C SER A 259 -1.67 -22.00 -16.06
N GLY A 260 -1.00 -22.53 -15.05
CA GLY A 260 0.35 -23.13 -15.16
C GLY A 260 1.44 -22.11 -15.48
N ARG A 261 1.21 -20.81 -15.20
CA ARG A 261 2.17 -19.72 -15.46
C ARG A 261 2.99 -19.41 -14.23
N SER A 262 4.22 -18.91 -14.42
CA SER A 262 5.04 -18.42 -13.34
C SER A 262 4.43 -17.18 -12.67
N VAL A 263 4.35 -17.19 -11.34
CA VAL A 263 3.87 -16.03 -10.55
C VAL A 263 4.79 -14.80 -10.74
N ALA A 264 6.07 -15.02 -11.00
CA ALA A 264 7.06 -13.96 -11.16
C ALA A 264 7.05 -13.28 -12.54
N MET A 265 6.26 -13.79 -13.51
CA MET A 265 6.14 -13.13 -14.81
C MET A 265 5.29 -11.87 -14.73
N GLY A 266 5.76 -10.77 -15.29
CA GLY A 266 4.93 -9.59 -15.52
C GLY A 266 3.79 -9.88 -16.52
N GLY A 267 2.67 -9.17 -16.40
CA GLY A 267 1.55 -9.35 -17.31
C GLY A 267 0.41 -8.36 -17.09
N ARG A 268 -0.54 -8.32 -18.05
CA ARG A 268 -1.75 -7.48 -17.99
C ARG A 268 -2.95 -8.23 -17.37
N ASP A 269 -2.71 -8.97 -16.31
CA ASP A 269 -3.68 -9.84 -15.66
C ASP A 269 -4.20 -9.32 -14.31
N HIS A 270 -3.80 -8.10 -13.94
CA HIS A 270 -4.27 -7.38 -12.75
C HIS A 270 -5.76 -6.99 -12.86
N SER A 271 -6.41 -6.77 -11.72
CA SER A 271 -7.83 -6.36 -11.67
C SER A 271 -8.09 -5.09 -12.46
N SER A 272 -7.19 -4.10 -12.42
CA SER A 272 -7.23 -2.87 -13.19
C SER A 272 -7.27 -3.14 -14.71
N HIS A 273 -6.41 -4.03 -15.20
CA HIS A 273 -6.35 -4.39 -16.62
C HIS A 273 -7.60 -5.15 -17.08
N ARG A 274 -8.15 -6.02 -16.23
CA ARG A 274 -9.40 -6.75 -16.51
C ARG A 274 -10.58 -5.81 -16.61
N LEU A 275 -10.66 -4.78 -15.76
CA LEU A 275 -11.69 -3.76 -15.82
C LEU A 275 -11.62 -2.94 -17.12
N VAL A 276 -10.41 -2.63 -17.61
CA VAL A 276 -10.26 -1.99 -18.93
C VAL A 276 -10.62 -2.94 -20.07
N ALA A 277 -10.30 -4.21 -19.96
CA ALA A 277 -10.63 -5.22 -20.97
C ALA A 277 -12.15 -5.41 -21.19
N ILE A 278 -12.98 -5.13 -20.18
CA ILE A 278 -14.44 -5.11 -20.31
C ILE A 278 -15.00 -3.77 -20.83
N GLY A 279 -14.13 -2.85 -21.27
CA GLY A 279 -14.55 -1.59 -21.91
C GLY A 279 -14.58 -0.37 -20.98
N LEU A 280 -14.13 -0.47 -19.74
CA LEU A 280 -13.96 0.71 -18.88
C LEU A 280 -12.74 1.53 -19.32
N SER A 281 -12.84 2.86 -19.26
CA SER A 281 -11.65 3.70 -19.39
C SER A 281 -10.73 3.53 -18.17
N GLU A 282 -9.42 3.79 -18.31
CA GLU A 282 -8.45 3.69 -17.22
C GLU A 282 -8.90 4.44 -15.96
N ARG A 283 -9.38 5.69 -16.11
CA ARG A 283 -9.93 6.47 -14.98
C ARG A 283 -11.10 5.79 -14.27
N LYS A 284 -12.00 5.16 -15.04
CA LYS A 284 -13.15 4.44 -14.46
C LYS A 284 -12.71 3.16 -13.75
N ALA A 285 -11.76 2.42 -14.34
CA ALA A 285 -11.19 1.22 -13.72
C ALA A 285 -10.53 1.55 -12.37
N VAL A 286 -9.71 2.60 -12.33
CA VAL A 286 -9.11 3.11 -11.09
C VAL A 286 -10.18 3.54 -10.09
N GLY A 287 -11.21 4.29 -10.53
CA GLY A 287 -12.33 4.70 -9.68
C GLY A 287 -13.11 3.54 -9.05
N VAL A 288 -13.31 2.44 -9.79
CA VAL A 288 -13.94 1.21 -9.25
C VAL A 288 -13.08 0.61 -8.12
N LEU A 289 -11.77 0.52 -8.31
CA LEU A 289 -10.86 -0.03 -7.28
C LEU A 289 -10.74 0.90 -6.08
N TRP A 290 -10.74 2.22 -6.27
CA TRP A 290 -10.83 3.18 -5.16
C TRP A 290 -12.15 3.04 -4.39
N GLY A 291 -13.29 2.88 -5.10
CA GLY A 291 -14.58 2.62 -4.48
C GLY A 291 -14.59 1.34 -3.64
N LEU A 292 -13.98 0.26 -4.16
CA LEU A 292 -13.82 -0.99 -3.41
C LEU A 292 -12.94 -0.80 -2.16
N ALA A 293 -11.86 -0.02 -2.24
CA ALA A 293 -11.01 0.27 -1.08
C ALA A 293 -11.74 1.09 -0.02
N ILE A 294 -12.53 2.10 -0.41
CA ILE A 294 -13.35 2.90 0.51
C ILE A 294 -14.38 2.01 1.19
N LEU A 295 -15.09 1.16 0.44
CA LEU A 295 -16.08 0.25 0.99
C LEU A 295 -15.43 -0.73 1.98
N ALA A 296 -14.31 -1.35 1.60
CA ALA A 296 -13.58 -2.26 2.47
C ALA A 296 -13.07 -1.58 3.75
N GLY A 297 -12.49 -0.37 3.62
CA GLY A 297 -12.06 0.43 4.75
C GLY A 297 -13.22 0.80 5.69
N THR A 298 -14.38 1.18 5.13
CA THR A 298 -15.59 1.48 5.92
C THR A 298 -16.06 0.25 6.69
N VAL A 299 -16.14 -0.93 6.05
CA VAL A 299 -16.45 -2.18 6.72
C VAL A 299 -15.41 -2.49 7.80
N GLY A 300 -14.11 -2.37 7.50
CA GLY A 300 -13.02 -2.61 8.45
C GLY A 300 -13.08 -1.73 9.71
N ILE A 301 -13.50 -0.47 9.57
CA ILE A 301 -13.72 0.43 10.71
C ILE A 301 -14.99 0.02 11.47
N THR A 302 -16.08 -0.26 10.75
CA THR A 302 -17.40 -0.56 11.36
C THR A 302 -17.36 -1.83 12.22
N ILE A 303 -16.68 -2.90 11.75
CA ILE A 303 -16.61 -4.16 12.52
C ILE A 303 -15.89 -4.01 13.87
N ARG A 304 -15.13 -2.94 14.08
CA ARG A 304 -14.47 -2.65 15.36
C ARG A 304 -15.42 -2.02 16.40
N THR A 305 -16.53 -1.46 15.94
CA THR A 305 -17.47 -0.70 16.78
C THR A 305 -18.77 -1.44 17.06
N VAL A 306 -19.10 -2.46 16.24
CA VAL A 306 -20.33 -3.27 16.40
C VAL A 306 -20.03 -4.58 17.14
N ASN A 307 -21.08 -5.24 17.63
CA ASN A 307 -20.94 -6.53 18.30
C ASN A 307 -20.51 -7.64 17.32
N GLU A 308 -20.05 -8.77 17.86
CA GLU A 308 -19.46 -9.87 17.10
C GLU A 308 -20.41 -10.46 16.04
N THR A 309 -21.70 -10.58 16.32
CA THR A 309 -22.69 -11.12 15.38
C THR A 309 -22.81 -10.23 14.14
N TRP A 310 -22.93 -8.92 14.33
CA TRP A 310 -22.98 -7.97 13.21
C TRP A 310 -21.66 -7.87 12.48
N SER A 311 -20.53 -7.95 13.19
CA SER A 311 -19.20 -8.01 12.57
C SER A 311 -19.06 -9.22 11.64
N ALA A 312 -19.46 -10.42 12.11
CA ALA A 312 -19.43 -11.64 11.32
C ALA A 312 -20.32 -11.55 10.07
N LEU A 313 -21.54 -11.01 10.23
CA LEU A 313 -22.47 -10.84 9.11
C LEU A 313 -21.91 -9.85 8.06
N LEU A 314 -21.38 -8.71 8.49
CA LEU A 314 -20.80 -7.70 7.60
C LEU A 314 -19.60 -8.27 6.83
N VAL A 315 -18.69 -8.97 7.51
CA VAL A 315 -17.54 -9.63 6.89
C VAL A 315 -18.01 -10.69 5.89
N LEU A 316 -18.98 -11.53 6.27
CA LEU A 316 -19.50 -12.58 5.38
C LEU A 316 -20.12 -11.98 4.11
N LEU A 317 -21.01 -10.99 4.27
CA LEU A 317 -21.66 -10.34 3.12
C LEU A 317 -20.63 -9.67 2.21
N PHE A 318 -19.64 -8.99 2.79
CA PHE A 318 -18.57 -8.37 2.04
C PHE A 318 -17.72 -9.40 1.28
N LEU A 319 -17.33 -10.52 1.92
CA LEU A 319 -16.57 -11.59 1.30
C LEU A 319 -17.35 -12.26 0.15
N VAL A 320 -18.65 -12.50 0.30
CA VAL A 320 -19.49 -13.02 -0.77
C VAL A 320 -19.48 -12.08 -1.98
N GLY A 321 -19.67 -10.78 -1.77
CA GLY A 321 -19.59 -9.78 -2.82
C GLY A 321 -18.21 -9.75 -3.49
N LEU A 322 -17.13 -9.84 -2.70
CA LEU A 322 -15.76 -9.87 -3.20
C LEU A 322 -15.47 -11.12 -4.04
N ILE A 323 -15.94 -12.30 -3.60
CA ILE A 323 -15.82 -13.55 -4.34
C ILE A 323 -16.58 -13.47 -5.68
N VAL A 324 -17.79 -12.96 -5.67
CA VAL A 324 -18.57 -12.74 -6.91
C VAL A 324 -17.81 -11.82 -7.87
N PHE A 325 -17.25 -10.73 -7.35
CA PHE A 325 -16.43 -9.80 -8.15
C PHE A 325 -15.17 -10.48 -8.67
N ALA A 326 -14.46 -11.26 -7.84
CA ALA A 326 -13.28 -12.01 -8.24
C ALA A 326 -13.57 -13.02 -9.35
N VAL A 327 -14.65 -13.81 -9.21
CA VAL A 327 -15.10 -14.78 -10.23
C VAL A 327 -15.48 -14.08 -11.53
N TYR A 328 -16.18 -12.95 -11.43
CA TYR A 328 -16.49 -12.13 -12.60
C TYR A 328 -15.23 -11.69 -13.33
N LEU A 329 -14.26 -11.11 -12.62
CA LEU A 329 -12.98 -10.69 -13.20
C LEU A 329 -12.16 -11.88 -13.74
N ALA A 330 -12.19 -13.04 -13.08
CA ALA A 330 -11.46 -14.22 -13.51
C ALA A 330 -11.95 -14.76 -14.86
N ARG A 331 -13.27 -14.73 -15.11
CA ARG A 331 -13.87 -15.16 -16.38
C ARG A 331 -13.44 -14.31 -17.58
N ILE A 332 -13.08 -13.05 -17.37
CA ILE A 332 -12.68 -12.13 -18.45
C ILE A 332 -11.37 -12.59 -19.10
N LEU A 333 -10.41 -13.12 -18.34
CA LEU A 333 -9.14 -13.61 -18.88
C LEU A 333 -9.33 -14.84 -19.79
N SER A 334 -10.31 -15.70 -19.51
CA SER A 334 -10.60 -16.85 -20.37
C SER A 334 -11.17 -16.44 -21.74
N LEU A 335 -11.74 -15.23 -21.82
CA LEU A 335 -12.28 -14.69 -23.07
C LEU A 335 -11.24 -13.93 -23.91
N ILE A 336 -10.15 -13.44 -23.30
CA ILE A 336 -9.10 -12.65 -23.99
C ILE A 336 -8.00 -13.56 -24.56
N HIS A 337 -7.89 -14.79 -24.08
CA HIS A 337 -6.86 -15.76 -24.49
C HIS A 337 -7.38 -16.85 -25.47
N ILE A 338 -8.55 -16.65 -26.04
CA ILE A 338 -9.00 -17.35 -27.26
C ILE A 338 -8.70 -16.43 -28.44
#